data_c4c550a6553d33e589465b63ac8dff0f
#
_entry.id   c4c550a6553d33e589465b63ac8dff0f
#
_cell.length_a   1.000
_cell.length_b   1.000
_cell.length_c   1.000
_cell.angle_alpha   90.00
_cell.angle_beta   90.00
_cell.angle_gamma   90.00
#
_symmetry.space_group_name_H-M   'P 1'
#
loop_
_entity.id
_entity.type
_entity.pdbx_description
1 polymer ?
#
loop_
_entity_poly.entity_id
_entity_poly.type
_entity_poly.pdbx_seq_one_letter_code
_entity_poly.pdbx_strand_id
1 'polypeptide(L)'
;VLEALKQLGRYTDAEITAAVLSAMFTVFVKQSVASDARPFGEMLPPDMLIDAQDQSSIELGPGAILSLNPGEDVQFADPKHPNTGYDAFTNALIRQIGAALEIPPEVLFKQFTTSYSAARGALNEFWRTCSMQRDWFTDDFCQPIYEEWFAEAVARGRIAAPGFFADPAIRKAYTACAWNGPARTNLNPVQEVDAAVKRVDAGFSTAQEETATMTGGDYNRNIRQRVIEAKRKREVDEITNPQDKPPGGQQEE
;
A
#
# COMPACT_ATOMS: atom_id res chain seq x y z
N VAL A 1 9.69 -1.87 -14.42
CA VAL A 1 8.81 -2.35 -13.34
C VAL A 1 8.10 -3.65 -13.75
N LEU A 2 7.31 -3.67 -14.83
CA LEU A 2 6.52 -4.84 -15.23
C LEU A 2 7.38 -6.09 -15.46
N GLU A 3 8.56 -5.94 -16.08
CA GLU A 3 9.46 -7.07 -16.33
C GLU A 3 10.04 -7.62 -15.00
N ALA A 4 10.42 -6.75 -14.08
CA ALA A 4 10.91 -7.16 -12.76
C ALA A 4 9.81 -7.88 -11.94
N LEU A 5 8.55 -7.44 -12.04
CA LEU A 5 7.41 -8.13 -11.42
C LEU A 5 7.15 -9.51 -12.02
N LYS A 6 7.27 -9.66 -13.35
CA LYS A 6 7.16 -10.97 -14.02
C LYS A 6 8.28 -11.90 -13.59
N GLN A 7 9.51 -11.41 -13.51
CA GLN A 7 10.66 -12.20 -13.07
C GLN A 7 10.52 -12.62 -11.61
N LEU A 8 10.03 -11.74 -10.74
CA LEU A 8 9.73 -12.07 -9.35
C LEU A 8 8.69 -13.19 -9.25
N GLY A 9 7.58 -13.08 -10.00
CA GLY A 9 6.57 -14.12 -10.04
C GLY A 9 7.12 -15.47 -10.51
N ARG A 10 7.86 -15.50 -11.63
CA ARG A 10 8.48 -16.73 -12.15
C ARG A 10 9.47 -17.35 -11.17
N TYR A 11 10.26 -16.52 -10.49
CA TYR A 11 11.21 -17.01 -9.49
C TYR A 11 10.50 -17.60 -8.28
N THR A 12 9.45 -16.94 -7.80
CA THR A 12 8.63 -17.43 -6.69
C THR A 12 7.96 -18.76 -7.04
N ASP A 13 7.37 -18.88 -8.24
CA ASP A 13 6.75 -20.12 -8.72
C ASP A 13 7.77 -21.27 -8.85
N ALA A 14 8.97 -20.98 -9.39
CA ALA A 14 10.05 -21.95 -9.50
C ALA A 14 10.54 -22.41 -8.12
N GLU A 15 10.65 -21.51 -7.15
CA GLU A 15 11.09 -21.82 -5.80
C GLU A 15 10.06 -22.67 -5.05
N ILE A 16 8.77 -22.34 -5.17
CA ILE A 16 7.68 -23.16 -4.63
C ILE A 16 7.70 -24.56 -5.25
N THR A 17 7.86 -24.64 -6.57
CA THR A 17 7.92 -25.93 -7.29
C THR A 17 9.13 -26.75 -6.83
N ALA A 18 10.30 -26.11 -6.68
CA ALA A 18 11.51 -26.78 -6.19
C ALA A 18 11.34 -27.27 -4.75
N ALA A 19 10.69 -26.50 -3.87
CA ALA A 19 10.37 -26.90 -2.50
C ALA A 19 9.44 -28.13 -2.48
N VAL A 20 8.40 -28.14 -3.31
CA VAL A 20 7.46 -29.28 -3.42
C VAL A 20 8.18 -30.51 -3.94
N LEU A 21 8.99 -30.39 -5.01
CA LEU A 21 9.76 -31.49 -5.55
C LEU A 21 10.74 -32.04 -4.53
N SER A 22 11.47 -31.18 -3.81
CA SER A 22 12.40 -31.55 -2.74
C SER A 22 11.72 -32.33 -1.61
N ALA A 23 10.47 -32.02 -1.29
CA ALA A 23 9.68 -32.74 -0.30
C ALA A 23 9.17 -34.12 -0.80
N MET A 24 9.10 -34.33 -2.12
CA MET A 24 8.63 -35.58 -2.72
C MET A 24 9.72 -36.62 -2.87
N PHE A 25 10.97 -36.23 -2.98
CA PHE A 25 12.11 -37.16 -3.16
C PHE A 25 12.54 -37.75 -1.83
N THR A 26 12.31 -39.06 -1.61
CA THR A 26 12.65 -39.72 -0.36
C THR A 26 13.77 -40.72 -0.43
N VAL A 27 13.81 -41.66 -1.37
CA VAL A 27 14.86 -42.70 -1.40
C VAL A 27 15.08 -43.24 -2.84
N PHE A 28 16.35 -43.31 -3.28
CA PHE A 28 16.77 -44.07 -4.45
C PHE A 28 17.64 -45.27 -4.03
N VAL A 29 17.28 -46.47 -4.45
CA VAL A 29 18.03 -47.69 -4.13
C VAL A 29 18.78 -48.18 -5.35
N LYS A 30 20.13 -48.17 -5.32
CA LYS A 30 20.99 -48.69 -6.36
C LYS A 30 21.34 -50.16 -6.06
N GLN A 31 21.05 -51.06 -6.99
CA GLN A 31 21.49 -52.45 -6.90
C GLN A 31 22.87 -52.61 -7.60
N SER A 32 23.87 -53.05 -6.88
CA SER A 32 25.24 -53.28 -7.39
C SER A 32 25.51 -54.72 -7.83
N VAL A 33 24.53 -55.64 -7.65
CA VAL A 33 24.68 -57.07 -7.95
C VAL A 33 23.57 -57.54 -8.90
N ALA A 34 23.94 -58.21 -9.96
CA ALA A 34 23.00 -58.86 -10.87
C ALA A 34 22.40 -60.13 -10.19
N SER A 35 21.43 -59.95 -9.32
CA SER A 35 20.60 -61.01 -8.79
C SER A 35 19.14 -60.62 -9.03
N ASP A 36 18.35 -61.60 -9.48
CA ASP A 36 16.89 -61.48 -9.70
C ASP A 36 16.11 -61.20 -8.39
N ALA A 37 16.82 -61.12 -7.25
CA ALA A 37 16.22 -60.83 -5.97
C ALA A 37 16.20 -59.31 -5.71
N ARG A 38 15.05 -58.70 -5.69
CA ARG A 38 14.82 -57.32 -5.23
C ARG A 38 15.11 -57.24 -3.72
N PRO A 39 16.04 -56.40 -3.23
CA PRO A 39 16.47 -56.39 -1.82
C PRO A 39 15.33 -56.16 -0.83
N PHE A 40 14.24 -55.56 -1.27
CA PHE A 40 13.06 -55.26 -0.44
C PHE A 40 11.74 -55.75 -1.09
N GLY A 41 11.84 -56.56 -2.19
CA GLY A 41 10.68 -56.95 -2.97
C GLY A 41 9.64 -57.83 -2.23
N GLU A 42 10.08 -58.55 -1.19
CA GLU A 42 9.20 -59.38 -0.35
C GLU A 42 8.66 -58.61 0.88
N MET A 43 9.26 -57.46 1.22
CA MET A 43 8.90 -56.69 2.42
C MET A 43 7.97 -55.52 2.15
N LEU A 44 7.83 -55.12 0.87
CA LEU A 44 7.05 -53.95 0.49
C LEU A 44 5.73 -54.38 -0.22
N PRO A 45 4.60 -53.76 0.13
CA PRO A 45 3.36 -53.94 -0.60
C PRO A 45 3.55 -53.66 -2.12
N PRO A 46 2.89 -54.42 -3.00
CA PRO A 46 3.02 -54.22 -4.46
C PRO A 46 2.70 -52.79 -4.91
N ASP A 47 1.80 -52.12 -4.20
CA ASP A 47 1.32 -50.75 -4.51
C ASP A 47 2.38 -49.69 -4.21
N MET A 48 3.47 -50.01 -3.51
CA MET A 48 4.60 -49.11 -3.22
C MET A 48 5.80 -49.32 -4.11
N LEU A 49 5.77 -50.34 -4.98
CA LEU A 49 6.85 -50.67 -5.91
C LEU A 49 6.59 -50.01 -7.27
N ILE A 50 7.43 -49.07 -7.65
CA ILE A 50 7.45 -48.49 -8.99
C ILE A 50 8.51 -49.25 -9.80
N ASP A 51 8.11 -50.00 -10.83
CA ASP A 51 9.03 -50.74 -11.69
C ASP A 51 9.68 -49.79 -12.72
N ALA A 52 11.00 -49.65 -12.64
CA ALA A 52 11.78 -48.78 -13.55
C ALA A 52 11.85 -49.30 -14.99
N GLN A 53 11.30 -50.50 -15.28
CA GLN A 53 11.29 -51.04 -16.64
C GLN A 53 10.24 -50.42 -17.56
N ASP A 54 9.23 -49.74 -17.00
CA ASP A 54 8.24 -49.03 -17.78
C ASP A 54 8.59 -47.54 -17.85
N GLN A 55 9.44 -47.15 -18.80
CA GLN A 55 9.98 -45.80 -18.98
C GLN A 55 8.96 -44.76 -19.46
N SER A 56 7.70 -45.12 -19.63
CA SER A 56 6.71 -44.24 -20.29
C SER A 56 6.06 -43.20 -19.35
N SER A 57 5.99 -43.44 -18.04
CA SER A 57 5.57 -42.41 -17.09
C SER A 57 5.81 -42.86 -15.64
N ILE A 58 6.85 -42.32 -15.00
CA ILE A 58 7.05 -42.52 -13.56
C ILE A 58 6.34 -41.37 -12.83
N GLU A 59 5.15 -41.64 -12.30
CA GLU A 59 4.52 -40.69 -11.36
C GLU A 59 5.16 -40.86 -9.98
N LEU A 60 5.96 -39.87 -9.59
CA LEU A 60 6.58 -39.81 -8.28
C LEU A 60 5.58 -39.24 -7.26
N GLY A 61 5.03 -40.11 -6.41
CA GLY A 61 4.21 -39.74 -5.27
C GLY A 61 5.06 -39.46 -3.99
N PRO A 62 4.50 -38.84 -2.98
CA PRO A 62 5.16 -38.68 -1.69
C PRO A 62 5.56 -40.03 -1.09
N GLY A 63 6.85 -40.21 -0.77
CA GLY A 63 7.35 -41.47 -0.21
C GLY A 63 7.59 -42.60 -1.24
N ALA A 64 7.62 -42.32 -2.54
CA ALA A 64 7.92 -43.30 -3.57
C ALA A 64 9.35 -43.81 -3.44
N ILE A 65 9.53 -45.16 -3.50
CA ILE A 65 10.84 -45.83 -3.54
C ILE A 65 11.09 -46.30 -4.96
N LEU A 66 12.13 -45.75 -5.60
CA LEU A 66 12.51 -46.14 -6.95
C LEU A 66 13.62 -47.18 -6.91
N SER A 67 13.40 -48.38 -7.50
CA SER A 67 14.40 -49.41 -7.65
C SER A 67 15.07 -49.28 -9.03
N LEU A 68 16.41 -49.16 -9.03
CA LEU A 68 17.22 -48.98 -10.25
C LEU A 68 17.76 -50.30 -10.75
N ASN A 69 17.99 -50.40 -12.08
CA ASN A 69 18.63 -51.56 -12.69
C ASN A 69 20.13 -51.63 -12.40
N PRO A 70 20.75 -52.83 -12.41
CA PRO A 70 22.19 -52.98 -12.21
C PRO A 70 22.98 -52.18 -13.24
N GLY A 71 23.88 -51.29 -12.75
CA GLY A 71 24.72 -50.42 -13.58
C GLY A 71 24.20 -49.02 -13.81
N GLU A 72 23.00 -48.68 -13.40
CA GLU A 72 22.48 -47.33 -13.43
C GLU A 72 22.97 -46.53 -12.18
N ASP A 73 23.49 -45.37 -12.42
CA ASP A 73 23.90 -44.42 -11.37
C ASP A 73 23.01 -43.19 -11.40
N VAL A 74 22.37 -42.87 -10.31
CA VAL A 74 21.54 -41.69 -10.21
C VAL A 74 22.23 -40.66 -9.33
N GLN A 75 22.54 -39.50 -9.90
CA GLN A 75 22.89 -38.36 -9.13
C GLN A 75 21.62 -37.74 -8.55
N PHE A 76 21.59 -37.60 -7.24
CA PHE A 76 20.56 -36.82 -6.59
C PHE A 76 20.61 -35.39 -7.12
N ALA A 77 19.52 -34.93 -7.74
CA ALA A 77 19.24 -33.51 -7.76
C ALA A 77 18.90 -33.15 -6.31
N ASP A 78 19.92 -32.76 -5.51
CA ASP A 78 19.70 -32.20 -4.18
C ASP A 78 19.34 -30.72 -4.36
N PRO A 79 18.05 -30.37 -4.50
CA PRO A 79 17.65 -28.99 -4.42
C PRO A 79 17.89 -28.60 -2.96
N LYS A 80 18.96 -27.82 -2.71
CA LYS A 80 19.29 -27.31 -1.38
C LYS A 80 18.15 -26.41 -0.88
N HIS A 81 17.10 -27.02 -0.36
CA HIS A 81 16.04 -26.34 0.33
C HIS A 81 16.19 -26.49 1.85
N PRO A 82 15.94 -25.41 2.60
CA PRO A 82 15.48 -24.08 2.17
C PRO A 82 16.60 -23.27 1.49
N ASN A 83 16.24 -22.55 0.41
CA ASN A 83 17.14 -21.64 -0.27
C ASN A 83 17.41 -20.40 0.59
N THR A 84 18.59 -20.34 1.21
CA THR A 84 18.99 -19.21 2.07
C THR A 84 19.16 -17.89 1.32
N GLY A 85 19.26 -17.93 -0.02
CA GLY A 85 19.37 -16.74 -0.87
C GLY A 85 18.03 -16.14 -1.30
N TYR A 86 16.92 -16.84 -1.09
CA TYR A 86 15.59 -16.41 -1.56
C TYR A 86 15.20 -15.03 -1.04
N ASP A 87 15.26 -14.81 0.27
CA ASP A 87 14.91 -13.53 0.89
C ASP A 87 15.80 -12.38 0.40
N ALA A 88 17.10 -12.60 0.31
CA ALA A 88 18.01 -11.55 -0.13
C ALA A 88 17.77 -11.14 -1.58
N PHE A 89 17.51 -12.11 -2.47
CA PHE A 89 17.25 -11.87 -3.88
C PHE A 89 15.87 -11.20 -4.11
N THR A 90 14.82 -11.72 -3.48
CA THR A 90 13.47 -11.15 -3.59
C THR A 90 13.43 -9.73 -3.05
N ASN A 91 14.07 -9.47 -1.90
CA ASN A 91 14.18 -8.13 -1.33
C ASN A 91 14.96 -7.17 -2.25
N ALA A 92 16.01 -7.63 -2.93
CA ALA A 92 16.73 -6.81 -3.90
C ALA A 92 15.85 -6.41 -5.09
N LEU A 93 15.08 -7.35 -5.65
CA LEU A 93 14.15 -7.07 -6.75
C LEU A 93 13.03 -6.13 -6.31
N ILE A 94 12.46 -6.34 -5.13
CA ILE A 94 11.38 -5.47 -4.61
C ILE A 94 11.91 -4.06 -4.36
N ARG A 95 13.13 -3.90 -3.84
CA ARG A 95 13.78 -2.58 -3.71
C ARG A 95 13.99 -1.90 -5.06
N GLN A 96 14.38 -2.64 -6.09
CA GLN A 96 14.52 -2.11 -7.45
C GLN A 96 13.16 -1.65 -8.02
N ILE A 97 12.09 -2.41 -7.78
CA ILE A 97 10.73 -2.03 -8.16
C ILE A 97 10.30 -0.77 -7.41
N GLY A 98 10.54 -0.73 -6.09
CA GLY A 98 10.24 0.43 -5.24
C GLY A 98 10.97 1.68 -5.70
N ALA A 99 12.27 1.58 -6.00
CA ALA A 99 13.06 2.70 -6.51
C ALA A 99 12.53 3.23 -7.85
N ALA A 100 12.08 2.36 -8.74
CA ALA A 100 11.50 2.76 -10.03
C ALA A 100 10.10 3.39 -9.91
N LEU A 101 9.40 3.17 -8.81
CA LEU A 101 8.09 3.76 -8.49
C LEU A 101 8.19 4.90 -7.47
N GLU A 102 9.41 5.25 -7.06
CA GLU A 102 9.67 6.24 -5.99
C GLU A 102 8.96 5.89 -4.65
N ILE A 103 8.78 4.59 -4.40
CA ILE A 103 8.17 4.08 -3.17
C ILE A 103 9.28 3.54 -2.25
N PRO A 104 9.46 4.09 -1.04
CA PRO A 104 10.42 3.57 -0.07
C PRO A 104 10.14 2.12 0.31
N PRO A 105 11.19 1.32 0.57
CA PRO A 105 11.03 -0.08 0.97
C PRO A 105 10.14 -0.27 2.19
N GLU A 106 10.22 0.61 3.18
CA GLU A 106 9.42 0.56 4.40
C GLU A 106 7.90 0.64 4.10
N VAL A 107 7.51 1.44 3.12
CA VAL A 107 6.12 1.58 2.68
C VAL A 107 5.71 0.37 1.85
N LEU A 108 6.60 -0.09 0.95
CA LEU A 108 6.32 -1.21 0.05
C LEU A 108 6.14 -2.53 0.81
N PHE A 109 7.01 -2.81 1.77
CA PHE A 109 6.93 -3.99 2.63
C PHE A 109 5.94 -3.83 3.80
N LYS A 110 5.48 -2.62 4.07
CA LYS A 110 4.72 -2.28 5.29
C LYS A 110 5.45 -2.68 6.58
N GLN A 111 6.77 -2.64 6.55
CA GLN A 111 7.66 -3.00 7.67
C GLN A 111 8.58 -1.84 8.01
N PHE A 112 8.49 -1.37 9.24
CA PHE A 112 9.30 -0.28 9.77
C PHE A 112 10.33 -0.85 10.75
N THR A 113 11.36 -1.51 10.21
CA THR A 113 12.47 -2.09 10.99
C THR A 113 13.60 -1.08 11.25
N THR A 114 13.56 0.07 10.60
CA THR A 114 14.53 1.15 10.73
C THR A 114 14.24 2.03 11.95
N SER A 115 15.21 2.89 12.33
CA SER A 115 14.98 3.87 13.40
C SER A 115 13.81 4.81 13.09
N TYR A 116 13.15 5.33 14.12
CA TYR A 116 12.06 6.30 13.97
C TYR A 116 12.40 7.47 13.04
N SER A 117 13.61 8.01 13.16
CA SER A 117 14.06 9.14 12.32
C SER A 117 14.20 8.75 10.86
N ALA A 118 14.73 7.54 10.57
CA ALA A 118 14.86 7.04 9.21
C ALA A 118 13.50 6.76 8.58
N ALA A 119 12.59 6.09 9.32
CA ALA A 119 11.22 5.83 8.87
C ALA A 119 10.46 7.14 8.59
N ARG A 120 10.61 8.15 9.45
CA ARG A 120 10.03 9.48 9.24
C ARG A 120 10.60 10.16 7.99
N GLY A 121 11.91 10.06 7.76
CA GLY A 121 12.56 10.58 6.55
C GLY A 121 11.99 9.95 5.28
N ALA A 122 11.91 8.62 5.24
CA ALA A 122 11.35 7.87 4.13
C ALA A 122 9.88 8.22 3.85
N LEU A 123 9.05 8.31 4.90
CA LEU A 123 7.65 8.71 4.76
C LEU A 123 7.51 10.15 4.26
N ASN A 124 8.35 11.08 4.69
CA ASN A 124 8.31 12.46 4.22
C ASN A 124 8.65 12.56 2.73
N GLU A 125 9.67 11.83 2.26
CA GLU A 125 10.03 11.80 0.85
C GLU A 125 8.92 11.17 0.00
N PHE A 126 8.35 10.07 0.45
CA PHE A 126 7.21 9.43 -0.22
C PHE A 126 6.01 10.38 -0.33
N TRP A 127 5.68 11.12 0.74
CA TRP A 127 4.59 12.10 0.70
C TRP A 127 4.88 13.27 -0.25
N ARG A 128 6.14 13.68 -0.36
CA ARG A 128 6.55 14.71 -1.32
C ARG A 128 6.29 14.24 -2.75
N THR A 129 6.69 13.02 -3.09
CA THR A 129 6.39 12.39 -4.39
C THR A 129 4.88 12.29 -4.64
N CYS A 130 4.12 11.81 -3.65
CA CYS A 130 2.66 11.72 -3.75
C CYS A 130 2.01 13.10 -3.96
N SER A 131 2.49 14.14 -3.29
CA SER A 131 1.96 15.51 -3.47
C SER A 131 2.21 16.00 -4.88
N MET A 132 3.43 15.86 -5.39
CA MET A 132 3.78 16.26 -6.74
C MET A 132 2.95 15.53 -7.81
N GLN A 133 2.78 14.21 -7.68
CA GLN A 133 1.95 13.43 -8.61
C GLN A 133 0.47 13.82 -8.52
N ARG A 134 -0.01 14.16 -7.31
CA ARG A 134 -1.36 14.67 -7.11
C ARG A 134 -1.57 16.01 -7.81
N ASP A 135 -0.62 16.94 -7.65
CA ASP A 135 -0.69 18.26 -8.29
C ASP A 135 -0.77 18.11 -9.81
N TRP A 136 0.09 17.27 -10.41
CA TRP A 136 -0.02 16.97 -11.85
C TRP A 136 -1.38 16.38 -12.23
N PHE A 137 -1.89 15.42 -11.47
CA PHE A 137 -3.19 14.81 -11.76
C PHE A 137 -4.35 15.82 -11.63
N THR A 138 -4.27 16.70 -10.63
CA THR A 138 -5.30 17.72 -10.44
C THR A 138 -5.27 18.77 -11.53
N ASP A 139 -4.10 19.23 -11.96
CA ASP A 139 -3.94 20.26 -12.98
C ASP A 139 -4.28 19.73 -14.37
N ASP A 140 -3.83 18.51 -14.70
CA ASP A 140 -3.96 17.95 -16.05
C ASP A 140 -5.33 17.26 -16.27
N PHE A 141 -5.97 16.79 -15.21
CA PHE A 141 -7.21 16.01 -15.33
C PHE A 141 -8.39 16.62 -14.57
N CYS A 142 -8.25 16.86 -13.26
CA CYS A 142 -9.40 17.29 -12.45
C CYS A 142 -9.85 18.71 -12.78
N GLN A 143 -8.92 19.64 -12.91
CA GLN A 143 -9.20 21.05 -13.15
C GLN A 143 -9.89 21.29 -14.51
N PRO A 144 -9.41 20.75 -15.64
CA PRO A 144 -10.11 20.89 -16.92
C PRO A 144 -11.52 20.32 -16.92
N ILE A 145 -11.74 19.15 -16.31
CA ILE A 145 -13.08 18.55 -16.22
C ILE A 145 -14.00 19.43 -15.38
N TYR A 146 -13.50 19.96 -14.27
CA TYR A 146 -14.27 20.86 -13.42
C TYR A 146 -14.65 22.16 -14.14
N GLU A 147 -13.72 22.74 -14.90
CA GLU A 147 -13.97 23.96 -15.69
C GLU A 147 -15.07 23.76 -16.74
N GLU A 148 -15.05 22.64 -17.45
CA GLU A 148 -16.07 22.30 -18.44
C GLU A 148 -17.44 22.04 -17.77
N TRP A 149 -17.44 21.27 -16.68
CA TRP A 149 -18.67 21.06 -15.90
C TRP A 149 -19.25 22.38 -15.37
N PHE A 150 -18.40 23.27 -14.87
CA PHE A 150 -18.80 24.57 -14.34
C PHE A 150 -19.38 25.46 -15.46
N ALA A 151 -18.73 25.49 -16.60
CA ALA A 151 -19.21 26.24 -17.77
C ALA A 151 -20.58 25.74 -18.24
N GLU A 152 -20.79 24.42 -18.29
CA GLU A 152 -22.09 23.84 -18.59
C GLU A 152 -23.16 24.21 -17.55
N ALA A 153 -22.82 24.18 -16.28
CA ALA A 153 -23.73 24.53 -15.18
C ALA A 153 -24.18 26.00 -15.24
N VAL A 154 -23.25 26.90 -15.59
CA VAL A 154 -23.54 28.33 -15.83
C VAL A 154 -24.41 28.51 -17.07
N ALA A 155 -24.09 27.85 -18.19
CA ALA A 155 -24.85 27.93 -19.44
C ALA A 155 -26.30 27.44 -19.28
N ARG A 156 -26.48 26.42 -18.44
CA ARG A 156 -27.83 25.88 -18.10
C ARG A 156 -28.56 26.69 -17.03
N GLY A 157 -27.98 27.79 -16.54
CA GLY A 157 -28.56 28.62 -15.49
C GLY A 157 -28.64 27.97 -14.09
N ARG A 158 -27.92 26.88 -13.84
CA ARG A 158 -27.86 26.24 -12.51
C ARG A 158 -26.99 27.03 -11.52
N ILE A 159 -25.99 27.75 -12.05
CA ILE A 159 -25.08 28.59 -11.28
C ILE A 159 -25.14 30.00 -11.86
N ALA A 160 -25.37 30.99 -11.00
CA ALA A 160 -25.29 32.38 -11.37
C ALA A 160 -23.80 32.85 -11.29
N ALA A 161 -23.21 33.13 -12.42
CA ALA A 161 -21.82 33.61 -12.54
C ALA A 161 -21.73 34.78 -13.55
N PRO A 162 -22.09 36.01 -13.12
CA PRO A 162 -22.06 37.18 -14.00
C PRO A 162 -20.66 37.40 -14.59
N GLY A 163 -20.59 37.62 -15.89
CA GLY A 163 -19.33 37.86 -16.59
C GLY A 163 -18.51 36.63 -16.96
N PHE A 164 -18.94 35.42 -16.58
CA PHE A 164 -18.20 34.17 -16.77
C PHE A 164 -17.77 33.91 -18.22
N PHE A 165 -18.65 34.16 -19.19
CA PHE A 165 -18.32 33.98 -20.63
C PHE A 165 -17.74 35.22 -21.30
N ALA A 166 -17.81 36.38 -20.65
CA ALA A 166 -17.36 37.64 -21.22
C ALA A 166 -15.87 37.93 -20.95
N ASP A 167 -15.35 37.50 -19.80
CA ASP A 167 -14.00 37.80 -19.35
C ASP A 167 -13.29 36.52 -18.86
N PRO A 168 -12.17 36.14 -19.50
CA PRO A 168 -11.37 35.00 -19.08
C PRO A 168 -10.83 35.08 -17.63
N ALA A 169 -10.55 36.28 -17.11
CA ALA A 169 -10.08 36.49 -15.75
C ALA A 169 -11.21 36.19 -14.75
N ILE A 170 -12.42 36.63 -15.05
CA ILE A 170 -13.62 36.32 -14.26
C ILE A 170 -13.90 34.80 -14.31
N ARG A 171 -13.81 34.18 -15.49
CA ARG A 171 -13.94 32.72 -15.63
C ARG A 171 -12.95 31.99 -14.71
N LYS A 172 -11.68 32.35 -14.77
CA LYS A 172 -10.63 31.74 -13.91
C LYS A 172 -10.89 31.95 -12.42
N ALA A 173 -11.41 33.12 -12.03
CA ALA A 173 -11.75 33.39 -10.63
C ALA A 173 -12.91 32.50 -10.12
N TYR A 174 -13.93 32.25 -10.95
CA TYR A 174 -15.03 31.35 -10.59
C TYR A 174 -14.64 29.87 -10.57
N THR A 175 -13.71 29.45 -11.41
CA THR A 175 -13.25 28.06 -11.49
C THR A 175 -12.03 27.77 -10.58
N ALA A 176 -11.51 28.79 -9.89
CA ALA A 176 -10.46 28.60 -8.91
C ALA A 176 -10.94 27.71 -7.76
N CYS A 177 -10.31 26.56 -7.58
CA CYS A 177 -10.62 25.62 -6.51
C CYS A 177 -9.33 25.00 -5.94
N ALA A 178 -9.44 24.45 -4.75
CA ALA A 178 -8.36 23.72 -4.11
C ALA A 178 -8.70 22.23 -4.07
N TRP A 179 -7.79 21.42 -4.59
CA TRP A 179 -7.91 19.96 -4.63
C TRP A 179 -7.22 19.35 -3.42
N ASN A 180 -8.00 18.93 -2.42
CA ASN A 180 -7.48 18.33 -1.21
C ASN A 180 -7.57 16.81 -1.29
N GLY A 181 -6.42 16.13 -1.12
CA GLY A 181 -6.36 14.68 -1.04
C GLY A 181 -6.38 14.17 0.40
N PRO A 182 -6.21 12.85 0.58
CA PRO A 182 -6.07 12.26 1.91
C PRO A 182 -4.98 12.95 2.72
N ALA A 183 -5.24 13.12 4.02
CA ALA A 183 -4.28 13.70 4.92
C ALA A 183 -3.04 12.83 5.10
N ARG A 184 -1.93 13.47 5.35
CA ARG A 184 -0.67 12.81 5.70
C ARG A 184 -0.82 12.13 7.07
N THR A 185 -0.36 10.87 7.16
CA THR A 185 -0.32 10.17 8.44
C THR A 185 0.73 10.76 9.36
N ASN A 186 0.34 11.18 10.56
CA ASN A 186 1.22 11.79 11.54
C ASN A 186 1.74 10.74 12.52
N LEU A 187 3.07 10.64 12.65
CA LEU A 187 3.71 9.75 13.60
C LEU A 187 3.70 10.31 15.03
N ASN A 188 3.68 11.64 15.17
CA ASN A 188 3.56 12.34 16.45
C ASN A 188 2.57 13.51 16.33
N PRO A 189 1.28 13.27 16.56
CA PRO A 189 0.23 14.26 16.34
C PRO A 189 0.41 15.54 17.17
N VAL A 190 0.88 15.43 18.42
CA VAL A 190 1.04 16.59 19.31
C VAL A 190 2.09 17.55 18.77
N GLN A 191 3.29 17.04 18.44
CA GLN A 191 4.36 17.87 17.92
C GLN A 191 4.01 18.52 16.57
N GLU A 192 3.23 17.83 15.75
CA GLU A 192 2.82 18.35 14.45
C GLU A 192 1.76 19.44 14.58
N VAL A 193 0.81 19.28 15.50
CA VAL A 193 -0.16 20.34 15.82
C VAL A 193 0.55 21.58 16.38
N ASP A 194 1.50 21.41 17.31
CA ASP A 194 2.29 22.52 17.85
C ASP A 194 3.10 23.24 16.77
N ALA A 195 3.68 22.48 15.85
CA ALA A 195 4.42 23.04 14.72
C ALA A 195 3.50 23.80 13.74
N ALA A 196 2.29 23.29 13.48
CA ALA A 196 1.30 23.95 12.64
C ALA A 196 0.86 25.29 13.25
N VAL A 197 0.53 25.30 14.54
CA VAL A 197 0.17 26.54 15.27
C VAL A 197 1.29 27.56 15.16
N LYS A 198 2.54 27.16 15.41
CA LYS A 198 3.69 28.05 15.29
C LYS A 198 3.92 28.59 13.88
N ARG A 199 3.66 27.80 12.83
CA ARG A 199 3.77 28.27 11.43
C ARG A 199 2.69 29.31 11.12
N VAL A 200 1.47 29.11 11.61
CA VAL A 200 0.38 30.07 11.43
C VAL A 200 0.67 31.36 12.19
N ASP A 201 1.09 31.27 13.45
CA ASP A 201 1.42 32.42 14.29
C ASP A 201 2.59 33.26 13.74
N ALA A 202 3.57 32.58 13.13
CA ALA A 202 4.71 33.21 12.48
C ALA A 202 4.40 33.74 11.06
N GLY A 203 3.21 33.49 10.52
CA GLY A 203 2.80 33.93 9.19
C GLY A 203 3.40 33.12 8.02
N PHE A 204 3.97 31.93 8.29
CA PHE A 204 4.53 31.06 7.27
C PHE A 204 3.47 30.20 6.55
N SER A 205 2.29 30.04 7.17
CA SER A 205 1.18 29.28 6.65
C SER A 205 -0.15 29.87 7.12
N THR A 206 -1.25 29.38 6.59
CA THR A 206 -2.60 29.79 7.01
C THR A 206 -3.30 28.63 7.72
N ALA A 207 -4.28 28.95 8.59
CA ALA A 207 -5.10 27.93 9.24
C ALA A 207 -5.85 27.05 8.23
N GLN A 208 -6.17 27.59 7.06
CA GLN A 208 -6.80 26.85 5.98
C GLN A 208 -5.85 25.83 5.36
N GLU A 209 -4.62 26.22 5.03
CA GLU A 209 -3.59 25.33 4.49
C GLU A 209 -3.20 24.23 5.48
N GLU A 210 -3.01 24.58 6.75
CA GLU A 210 -2.69 23.58 7.78
C GLU A 210 -3.86 22.59 7.99
N THR A 211 -5.11 23.06 7.98
CA THR A 211 -6.30 22.19 8.08
C THR A 211 -6.36 21.24 6.88
N ALA A 212 -6.17 21.73 5.67
CA ALA A 212 -6.19 20.93 4.46
C ALA A 212 -5.06 19.87 4.48
N THR A 213 -3.85 20.26 4.87
CA THR A 213 -2.68 19.37 4.93
C THR A 213 -2.80 18.31 6.03
N MET A 214 -3.28 18.68 7.23
CA MET A 214 -3.33 17.78 8.38
C MET A 214 -4.53 16.86 8.39
N THR A 215 -5.69 17.30 7.88
CA THR A 215 -6.95 16.58 7.99
C THR A 215 -7.62 16.30 6.65
N GLY A 216 -7.18 16.93 5.56
CA GLY A 216 -7.87 16.94 4.27
C GLY A 216 -9.19 17.73 4.30
N GLY A 217 -9.45 18.46 5.39
CA GLY A 217 -10.70 19.18 5.62
C GLY A 217 -10.67 20.63 5.16
N ASP A 218 -11.80 21.31 5.33
CA ASP A 218 -11.99 22.74 5.05
C ASP A 218 -12.10 23.52 6.35
N TYR A 219 -11.20 24.49 6.54
CA TYR A 219 -11.16 25.34 7.75
C TYR A 219 -12.46 26.16 7.95
N ASN A 220 -12.99 26.73 6.87
CA ASN A 220 -14.20 27.56 6.97
C ASN A 220 -15.41 26.71 7.36
N ARG A 221 -15.51 25.48 6.84
CA ARG A 221 -16.51 24.52 7.27
C ARG A 221 -16.35 24.16 8.75
N ASN A 222 -15.13 23.94 9.21
CA ASN A 222 -14.86 23.66 10.61
C ASN A 222 -15.24 24.83 11.53
N ILE A 223 -14.96 26.07 11.13
CA ILE A 223 -15.36 27.27 11.91
C ILE A 223 -16.88 27.40 11.98
N ARG A 224 -17.60 27.22 10.87
CA ARG A 224 -19.08 27.23 10.88
C ARG A 224 -19.63 26.17 11.83
N GLN A 225 -19.08 24.96 11.79
CA GLN A 225 -19.50 23.87 12.67
C GLN A 225 -19.21 24.22 14.15
N ARG A 226 -18.03 24.75 14.47
CA ARG A 226 -17.66 25.18 15.83
C ARG A 226 -18.60 26.26 16.38
N VAL A 227 -19.07 27.19 15.54
CA VAL A 227 -20.07 28.19 15.94
C VAL A 227 -21.39 27.53 16.34
N ILE A 228 -21.84 26.53 15.55
CA ILE A 228 -23.06 25.77 15.87
C ILE A 228 -22.90 25.00 17.20
N GLU A 229 -21.76 24.35 17.36
CA GLU A 229 -21.45 23.59 18.59
C GLU A 229 -21.35 24.50 19.82
N ALA A 230 -20.72 25.67 19.69
CA ALA A 230 -20.63 26.63 20.77
C ALA A 230 -22.02 27.16 21.20
N LYS A 231 -22.94 27.38 20.24
CA LYS A 231 -24.32 27.78 20.57
C LYS A 231 -25.04 26.66 21.31
N ARG A 232 -24.96 25.42 20.80
CA ARG A 232 -25.57 24.26 21.47
C ARG A 232 -25.00 24.01 22.86
N LYS A 233 -23.68 24.19 23.02
CA LYS A 233 -23.05 24.04 24.33
C LYS A 233 -23.58 25.07 25.33
N ARG A 234 -23.72 26.35 24.93
CA ARG A 234 -24.34 27.38 25.79
C ARG A 234 -25.78 27.03 26.18
N GLU A 235 -26.59 26.54 25.24
CA GLU A 235 -27.96 26.09 25.51
C GLU A 235 -27.97 24.94 26.53
N VAL A 236 -27.06 23.97 26.40
CA VAL A 236 -26.92 22.87 27.37
C VAL A 236 -26.47 23.36 28.72
N ASP A 237 -25.45 24.25 28.78
CA ASP A 237 -24.94 24.80 30.02
C ASP A 237 -26.02 25.63 30.75
N GLU A 238 -26.83 26.42 30.03
CA GLU A 238 -27.97 27.16 30.58
C GLU A 238 -29.06 26.25 31.18
N ILE A 239 -29.27 25.07 30.61
CA ILE A 239 -30.23 24.07 31.11
C ILE A 239 -29.66 23.35 32.34
N THR A 240 -28.36 23.02 32.29
CA THR A 240 -27.71 22.16 33.31
C THR A 240 -27.26 22.96 34.52
N ASN A 241 -26.84 24.25 34.35
CA ASN A 241 -26.40 25.16 35.39
C ASN A 241 -27.15 26.51 35.30
N PRO A 242 -28.40 26.58 35.74
CA PRO A 242 -29.20 27.81 35.61
C PRO A 242 -28.69 29.00 36.45
N GLN A 243 -27.70 28.77 37.32
CA GLN A 243 -27.14 29.82 38.20
C GLN A 243 -25.99 30.63 37.58
N ASP A 244 -25.44 30.21 36.43
CA ASP A 244 -24.35 30.93 35.73
C ASP A 244 -24.87 31.87 34.62
N LYS A 245 -26.06 32.43 34.78
CA LYS A 245 -26.62 33.40 33.84
C LYS A 245 -25.83 34.71 33.92
N PRO A 246 -25.17 35.20 32.88
CA PRO A 246 -24.54 36.52 32.92
C PRO A 246 -25.59 37.58 33.28
N PRO A 247 -25.26 38.56 34.11
CA PRO A 247 -26.21 39.59 34.48
C PRO A 247 -26.73 40.26 33.21
N GLY A 248 -28.06 40.28 33.10
CA GLY A 248 -28.76 40.74 31.91
C GLY A 248 -28.32 42.13 31.52
N GLY A 249 -27.90 42.29 30.25
CA GLY A 249 -27.71 43.62 29.67
C GLY A 249 -29.01 44.40 29.78
N GLN A 250 -28.92 45.54 30.42
CA GLN A 250 -29.97 46.54 30.47
C GLN A 250 -30.33 46.88 29.02
N GLN A 251 -31.58 46.65 28.64
CA GLN A 251 -32.15 47.24 27.44
C GLN A 251 -32.18 48.74 27.67
N GLU A 252 -31.32 49.46 26.97
CA GLU A 252 -31.47 50.90 26.80
C GLU A 252 -32.71 51.13 25.94
N GLU A 253 -33.70 51.86 26.49
CA GLU A 253 -34.86 52.43 25.84
C GLU A 253 -34.46 53.47 24.76
#